data_10b49e3aeb4c7017f99df6df96ae93e6
#
_entry.id   10b49e3aeb4c7017f99df6df96ae93e6
#
_cell.length_a   1.000
_cell.length_b   1.000
_cell.length_c   1.000
_cell.angle_alpha   90.00
_cell.angle_beta   90.00
_cell.angle_gamma   90.00
#
_symmetry.space_group_name_H-M   'P 1'
#
loop_
_entity.id
_entity.type
_entity.pdbx_description
1 polymer ?
#
loop_
_entity_poly.entity_id
_entity_poly.type
_entity_poly.pdbx_seq_one_letter_code
_entity_poly.pdbx_strand_id
1 'polypeptide(L)'
;ARIFNSGSAIRNHPEKLSIAEFPEYTAPTLVSNSMSRLRAFYEEHKDIVIKPLDGMGGAGIFRVKPNDANFAAMVEMLSNYGKESIMAQKFIPDITAGDKRILIINGGPIPYVLARIPKEGENRGNLAAGGRGVAQPINEHDKAMAKVFAMRFAYRGLFFIGLYLFGQYVSDIIV
;
A
#
# COMPACT_ATOMS: atom_id res chain seq x y z
N ALA A 1 -19.88 -20.95 -12.24
CA ALA A 1 -18.96 -20.37 -11.24
C ALA A 1 -19.62 -19.10 -10.68
N ARG A 2 -19.42 -18.81 -9.39
CA ARG A 2 -19.82 -17.53 -8.78
C ARG A 2 -18.60 -16.64 -8.71
N ILE A 3 -18.74 -15.40 -9.20
CA ILE A 3 -17.68 -14.40 -9.15
C ILE A 3 -18.17 -13.29 -8.22
N PHE A 4 -17.40 -12.94 -7.18
CA PHE A 4 -17.82 -11.99 -6.16
C PHE A 4 -17.41 -10.55 -6.47
N ASN A 5 -16.24 -10.32 -7.13
CA ASN A 5 -15.84 -9.02 -7.65
C ASN A 5 -16.03 -9.01 -9.16
N SER A 6 -16.59 -7.94 -9.73
CA SER A 6 -16.74 -7.87 -11.18
C SER A 6 -15.36 -7.77 -11.85
N GLY A 7 -15.15 -8.50 -12.95
CA GLY A 7 -13.87 -8.51 -13.66
C GLY A 7 -13.44 -7.13 -14.19
N SER A 8 -14.41 -6.27 -14.56
CA SER A 8 -14.15 -4.90 -14.95
C SER A 8 -13.70 -4.05 -13.75
N ALA A 9 -14.33 -4.24 -12.59
CA ALA A 9 -13.96 -3.52 -11.39
C ALA A 9 -12.55 -3.90 -10.93
N ILE A 10 -12.20 -5.19 -10.91
CA ILE A 10 -10.84 -5.67 -10.59
C ILE A 10 -9.80 -5.01 -11.52
N ARG A 11 -10.06 -4.98 -12.82
CA ARG A 11 -9.16 -4.38 -13.81
C ARG A 11 -8.95 -2.88 -13.60
N ASN A 12 -9.99 -2.17 -13.16
CA ASN A 12 -9.99 -0.72 -13.00
C ASN A 12 -9.47 -0.26 -11.63
N HIS A 13 -9.16 -1.18 -10.72
CA HIS A 13 -8.65 -0.87 -9.37
C HIS A 13 -7.30 -1.55 -9.10
N PRO A 14 -6.21 -1.06 -9.73
CA PRO A 14 -4.86 -1.57 -9.47
C PRO A 14 -4.48 -1.41 -8.00
N GLU A 15 -3.87 -2.43 -7.42
CA GLU A 15 -3.55 -2.56 -5.99
C GLU A 15 -2.96 -1.28 -5.36
N LYS A 16 -1.90 -0.77 -5.97
CA LYS A 16 -1.17 0.38 -5.43
C LYS A 16 -1.78 1.72 -5.83
N LEU A 17 -2.27 1.83 -7.06
CA LEU A 17 -2.77 3.11 -7.58
C LEU A 17 -4.11 3.49 -6.98
N SER A 18 -4.95 2.52 -6.60
CA SER A 18 -6.28 2.77 -6.04
C SER A 18 -6.27 3.58 -4.73
N ILE A 19 -5.16 3.60 -4.00
CA ILE A 19 -5.02 4.44 -2.80
C ILE A 19 -5.04 5.94 -3.10
N ALA A 20 -4.68 6.35 -4.32
CA ALA A 20 -4.67 7.74 -4.73
C ALA A 20 -6.07 8.40 -4.70
N GLU A 21 -7.13 7.59 -4.69
CA GLU A 21 -8.50 8.04 -4.52
C GLU A 21 -8.88 8.37 -3.05
N PHE A 22 -7.98 8.06 -2.11
CA PHE A 22 -8.23 8.18 -0.66
C PHE A 22 -7.06 8.90 0.04
N PRO A 23 -6.72 10.13 -0.40
CA PRO A 23 -5.57 10.85 0.14
C PRO A 23 -5.66 11.10 1.65
N GLU A 24 -6.88 11.17 2.20
CA GLU A 24 -7.14 11.35 3.62
C GLU A 24 -6.76 10.13 4.49
N TYR A 25 -6.63 8.94 3.86
CA TYR A 25 -6.28 7.69 4.55
C TYR A 25 -4.90 7.16 4.18
N THR A 26 -4.15 7.89 3.36
CA THR A 26 -2.83 7.47 2.89
C THR A 26 -1.73 8.40 3.38
N ALA A 27 -0.52 7.89 3.53
CA ALA A 27 0.63 8.77 3.73
C ALA A 27 0.83 9.65 2.48
N PRO A 28 1.50 10.80 2.58
CA PRO A 28 1.85 11.61 1.42
C PRO A 28 2.41 10.73 0.29
N THR A 29 1.78 10.83 -0.87
CA THR A 29 2.02 9.92 -2.00
C THR A 29 2.11 10.72 -3.30
N LEU A 30 3.09 10.41 -4.13
CA LEU A 30 3.25 10.94 -5.49
C LEU A 30 3.36 9.77 -6.47
N VAL A 31 2.59 9.83 -7.55
CA VAL A 31 2.77 8.94 -8.71
C VAL A 31 3.29 9.77 -9.87
N SER A 32 4.46 9.42 -10.38
CA SER A 32 5.11 10.18 -11.47
C SER A 32 6.20 9.34 -12.14
N ASN A 33 6.50 9.69 -13.39
CA ASN A 33 7.69 9.25 -14.11
C ASN A 33 8.75 10.36 -14.23
N SER A 34 8.46 11.56 -13.71
CA SER A 34 9.36 12.72 -13.78
C SER A 34 10.39 12.70 -12.67
N MET A 35 11.66 12.58 -13.01
CA MET A 35 12.78 12.64 -12.06
C MET A 35 12.74 13.93 -11.20
N SER A 36 12.41 15.07 -11.80
CA SER A 36 12.38 16.34 -11.06
C SER A 36 11.27 16.38 -10.02
N ARG A 37 10.08 15.87 -10.34
CA ARG A 37 8.97 15.78 -9.39
C ARG A 37 9.26 14.78 -8.26
N LEU A 38 9.82 13.62 -8.58
CA LEU A 38 10.21 12.61 -7.61
C LEU A 38 11.31 13.13 -6.67
N ARG A 39 12.27 13.90 -7.22
CA ARG A 39 13.32 14.55 -6.42
C ARG A 39 12.74 15.60 -5.47
N ALA A 40 11.83 16.45 -5.95
CA ALA A 40 11.17 17.46 -5.11
C ALA A 40 10.40 16.80 -3.95
N PHE A 41 9.68 15.70 -4.22
CA PHE A 41 8.99 14.92 -3.20
C PHE A 41 9.97 14.31 -2.18
N TYR A 42 11.10 13.78 -2.64
CA TYR A 42 12.15 13.26 -1.77
C TYR A 42 12.77 14.35 -0.89
N GLU A 43 13.05 15.53 -1.46
CA GLU A 43 13.60 16.66 -0.71
C GLU A 43 12.64 17.22 0.33
N GLU A 44 11.34 17.14 0.10
CA GLU A 44 10.31 17.53 1.04
C GLU A 44 10.19 16.55 2.21
N HIS A 45 10.12 15.26 1.90
CA HIS A 45 9.80 14.24 2.91
C HIS A 45 11.01 13.53 3.50
N LYS A 46 12.20 13.63 2.87
CA LYS A 46 13.51 13.12 3.30
C LYS A 46 13.62 11.59 3.38
N ASP A 47 12.66 10.92 3.99
CA ASP A 47 12.60 9.45 4.15
C ASP A 47 11.36 8.95 3.43
N ILE A 48 11.57 8.27 2.31
CA ILE A 48 10.49 7.84 1.43
C ILE A 48 10.67 6.37 1.03
N VAL A 49 9.58 5.79 0.54
CA VAL A 49 9.61 4.50 -0.15
C VAL A 49 9.27 4.76 -1.62
N ILE A 50 10.06 4.20 -2.53
CA ILE A 50 9.74 4.16 -3.96
C ILE A 50 9.42 2.73 -4.37
N LYS A 51 8.40 2.57 -5.21
CA LYS A 51 7.91 1.25 -5.62
C LYS A 51 7.29 1.31 -7.03
N PRO A 52 7.37 0.24 -7.84
CA PRO A 52 6.63 0.14 -9.09
C PRO A 52 5.13 0.09 -8.79
N LEU A 53 4.29 0.46 -9.76
CA LEU A 53 2.83 0.39 -9.62
C LEU A 53 2.30 -1.04 -9.76
N ASP A 54 3.02 -1.89 -10.46
CA ASP A 54 2.78 -3.32 -10.63
C ASP A 54 3.74 -4.15 -9.77
N GLY A 55 3.62 -5.45 -9.82
CA GLY A 55 4.44 -6.37 -9.04
C GLY A 55 3.86 -6.69 -7.66
N MET A 56 4.37 -7.75 -7.06
CA MET A 56 3.89 -8.32 -5.80
C MET A 56 5.05 -8.80 -4.91
N GLY A 57 4.74 -9.16 -3.67
CA GLY A 57 5.72 -9.78 -2.78
C GLY A 57 6.82 -8.86 -2.27
N GLY A 58 6.72 -7.55 -2.45
CA GLY A 58 7.73 -6.59 -2.04
C GLY A 58 8.89 -6.43 -3.03
N ALA A 59 8.78 -7.00 -4.23
CA ALA A 59 9.79 -6.81 -5.28
C ALA A 59 9.83 -5.34 -5.74
N GLY A 60 11.05 -4.80 -5.92
CA GLY A 60 11.25 -3.44 -6.39
C GLY A 60 10.87 -2.34 -5.39
N ILE A 61 10.69 -2.66 -4.12
CA ILE A 61 10.41 -1.67 -3.07
C ILE A 61 11.72 -1.24 -2.42
N PHE A 62 12.02 0.06 -2.49
CA PHE A 62 13.21 0.65 -1.91
C PHE A 62 12.85 1.75 -0.91
N ARG A 63 13.43 1.70 0.29
CA ARG A 63 13.43 2.83 1.20
C ARG A 63 14.62 3.72 0.89
N VAL A 64 14.36 4.98 0.65
CA VAL A 64 15.35 6.02 0.37
C VAL A 64 15.46 6.91 1.59
N LYS A 65 16.58 6.80 2.30
CA LYS A 65 16.89 7.60 3.50
C LYS A 65 17.45 8.97 3.10
N PRO A 66 17.51 9.94 4.02
CA PRO A 66 18.12 11.24 3.74
C PRO A 66 19.54 11.09 3.17
N ASN A 67 19.82 11.86 2.11
CA ASN A 67 21.13 11.89 1.42
C ASN A 67 21.55 10.55 0.77
N ASP A 68 20.58 9.74 0.34
CA ASP A 68 20.90 8.49 -0.36
C ASP A 68 21.46 8.78 -1.76
N ALA A 69 22.72 8.43 -1.96
CA ALA A 69 23.43 8.66 -3.22
C ALA A 69 22.85 7.86 -4.40
N ASN A 70 22.11 6.77 -4.12
CA ASN A 70 21.56 5.90 -5.14
C ASN A 70 20.16 6.32 -5.61
N PHE A 71 19.57 7.39 -5.03
CA PHE A 71 18.21 7.83 -5.37
C PHE A 71 17.96 7.92 -6.88
N ALA A 72 18.87 8.61 -7.60
CA ALA A 72 18.69 8.79 -9.04
C ALA A 72 18.71 7.45 -9.80
N ALA A 73 19.66 6.58 -9.49
CA ALA A 73 19.78 5.27 -10.12
C ALA A 73 18.56 4.38 -9.84
N MET A 74 18.04 4.40 -8.61
CA MET A 74 16.83 3.66 -8.26
C MET A 74 15.61 4.16 -9.03
N VAL A 75 15.43 5.49 -9.14
CA VAL A 75 14.34 6.08 -9.92
C VAL A 75 14.46 5.74 -11.40
N GLU A 76 15.66 5.86 -11.99
CA GLU A 76 15.91 5.51 -13.40
C GLU A 76 15.57 4.05 -13.68
N MET A 77 16.03 3.15 -12.82
CA MET A 77 15.76 1.72 -12.95
C MET A 77 14.26 1.40 -12.84
N LEU A 78 13.60 1.91 -11.80
CA LEU A 78 12.19 1.61 -11.56
C LEU A 78 11.24 2.25 -12.57
N SER A 79 11.58 3.44 -13.07
CA SER A 79 10.77 4.15 -14.06
C SER A 79 11.11 3.79 -15.50
N ASN A 80 11.98 2.80 -15.70
CA ASN A 80 12.48 2.47 -17.04
C ASN A 80 12.94 3.74 -17.79
N TYR A 81 13.82 4.52 -17.13
CA TYR A 81 14.33 5.81 -17.62
C TYR A 81 13.22 6.82 -17.95
N GLY A 82 12.22 6.92 -17.08
CA GLY A 82 11.11 7.87 -17.20
C GLY A 82 10.01 7.45 -18.16
N LYS A 83 10.01 6.22 -18.67
CA LYS A 83 8.96 5.68 -19.54
C LYS A 83 7.74 5.20 -18.75
N GLU A 84 7.94 4.79 -17.50
CA GLU A 84 6.92 4.22 -16.63
C GLU A 84 6.76 5.05 -15.36
N SER A 85 5.50 5.23 -14.93
CA SER A 85 5.23 5.90 -13.65
C SER A 85 5.53 4.97 -12.50
N ILE A 86 6.14 5.53 -11.45
CA ILE A 86 6.39 4.86 -10.18
C ILE A 86 5.70 5.61 -9.05
N MET A 87 5.53 4.97 -7.91
CA MET A 87 5.00 5.59 -6.70
C MET A 87 6.14 5.93 -5.75
N ALA A 88 6.15 7.18 -5.27
CA ALA A 88 6.92 7.62 -4.12
C ALA A 88 5.95 7.89 -2.97
N GLN A 89 6.27 7.45 -1.78
CA GLN A 89 5.42 7.56 -0.60
C GLN A 89 6.27 7.88 0.62
N LYS A 90 5.82 8.79 1.49
CA LYS A 90 6.50 9.07 2.75
C LYS A 90 6.63 7.79 3.55
N PHE A 91 7.83 7.51 4.08
CA PHE A 91 8.06 6.34 4.91
C PHE A 91 7.26 6.41 6.21
N ILE A 92 6.62 5.31 6.55
CA ILE A 92 5.80 5.15 7.76
C ILE A 92 6.60 4.29 8.75
N PRO A 93 7.13 4.86 9.85
CA PRO A 93 7.94 4.10 10.82
C PRO A 93 7.22 2.92 11.45
N ASP A 94 5.89 2.98 11.54
CA ASP A 94 5.04 1.95 12.14
C ASP A 94 5.13 0.58 11.43
N ILE A 95 5.73 0.52 10.24
CA ILE A 95 6.01 -0.74 9.53
C ILE A 95 6.83 -1.72 10.39
N THR A 96 7.65 -1.22 11.31
CA THR A 96 8.44 -2.06 12.23
C THR A 96 7.56 -2.84 13.22
N ALA A 97 6.37 -2.32 13.54
CA ALA A 97 5.36 -3.01 14.33
C ALA A 97 4.55 -4.03 13.50
N GLY A 98 4.83 -4.10 12.21
CA GLY A 98 4.12 -4.93 11.25
C GLY A 98 3.03 -4.17 10.49
N ASP A 99 2.48 -4.84 9.50
CA ASP A 99 1.31 -4.35 8.79
C ASP A 99 0.05 -5.06 9.25
N LYS A 100 -1.08 -4.39 9.11
CA LYS A 100 -2.40 -4.95 9.36
C LYS A 100 -3.12 -5.19 8.03
N ARG A 101 -3.77 -6.34 7.91
CA ARG A 101 -4.68 -6.61 6.81
C ARG A 101 -6.11 -6.66 7.33
N ILE A 102 -6.95 -5.76 6.83
CA ILE A 102 -8.39 -5.75 7.07
C ILE A 102 -9.07 -6.37 5.88
N LEU A 103 -9.97 -7.33 6.11
CA LEU A 103 -10.84 -7.86 5.08
C LEU A 103 -12.21 -7.21 5.16
N ILE A 104 -12.71 -6.78 4.01
CA ILE A 104 -14.07 -6.27 3.81
C ILE A 104 -14.80 -7.28 2.94
N ILE A 105 -15.91 -7.79 3.45
CA ILE A 105 -16.73 -8.79 2.76
C ILE A 105 -18.16 -8.30 2.72
N ASN A 106 -18.73 -8.25 1.52
CA ASN A 106 -20.11 -7.84 1.28
C ASN A 106 -20.51 -6.52 1.96
N GLY A 107 -19.65 -5.51 1.85
CA GLY A 107 -19.91 -4.17 2.35
C GLY A 107 -19.59 -3.93 3.83
N GLY A 108 -18.96 -4.87 4.52
CA GLY A 108 -18.55 -4.71 5.92
C GLY A 108 -17.20 -5.31 6.25
N PRO A 109 -16.42 -4.70 7.16
CA PRO A 109 -15.20 -5.30 7.66
C PRO A 109 -15.52 -6.51 8.54
N ILE A 110 -14.68 -7.57 8.45
CA ILE A 110 -14.74 -8.67 9.42
C ILE A 110 -14.25 -8.19 10.80
N PRO A 111 -14.66 -8.86 11.90
CA PRO A 111 -14.36 -8.37 13.26
C PRO A 111 -12.89 -8.54 13.70
N TYR A 112 -12.03 -9.09 12.85
CA TYR A 112 -10.62 -9.31 13.11
C TYR A 112 -9.75 -8.75 11.99
N VAL A 113 -8.53 -8.38 12.34
CA VAL A 113 -7.46 -8.04 11.40
C VAL A 113 -6.34 -9.06 11.48
N LEU A 114 -5.65 -9.30 10.38
CA LEU A 114 -4.42 -10.07 10.37
C LEU A 114 -3.24 -9.11 10.52
N ALA A 115 -2.63 -9.06 11.71
CA ALA A 115 -1.35 -8.38 11.90
C ALA A 115 -0.22 -9.29 11.39
N ARG A 116 0.63 -8.77 10.49
CA ARG A 116 1.80 -9.49 9.98
C ARG A 116 3.05 -8.82 10.54
N ILE A 117 3.69 -9.51 11.47
CA ILE A 117 4.86 -9.01 12.20
C ILE A 117 6.11 -9.47 11.46
N PRO A 118 7.00 -8.55 11.03
CA PRO A 118 8.26 -8.91 10.40
C PRO A 118 9.11 -9.80 11.31
N LYS A 119 9.93 -10.63 10.69
CA LYS A 119 11.01 -11.32 11.40
C LYS A 119 12.05 -10.30 11.87
N GLU A 120 12.72 -10.58 12.97
CA GLU A 120 13.80 -9.73 13.48
C GLU A 120 14.85 -9.47 12.39
N GLY A 121 15.20 -8.18 12.19
CA GLY A 121 16.13 -7.73 11.15
C GLY A 121 15.52 -7.58 9.74
N GLU A 122 14.23 -7.85 9.56
CA GLU A 122 13.52 -7.70 8.29
C GLU A 122 12.47 -6.56 8.40
N ASN A 123 12.31 -5.79 7.32
CA ASN A 123 11.28 -4.73 7.25
C ASN A 123 9.99 -5.19 6.56
N ARG A 124 9.95 -6.41 6.01
CA ARG A 124 8.81 -6.93 5.29
C ARG A 124 7.98 -7.86 6.18
N GLY A 125 6.72 -7.52 6.43
CA GLY A 125 5.77 -8.35 7.17
C GLY A 125 5.21 -9.54 6.38
N ASN A 126 5.64 -9.75 5.15
CA ASN A 126 5.14 -10.81 4.28
C ASN A 126 5.39 -12.19 4.90
N LEU A 127 4.34 -13.02 5.00
CA LEU A 127 4.44 -14.38 5.52
C LEU A 127 5.45 -15.23 4.72
N ALA A 128 5.50 -15.03 3.39
CA ALA A 128 6.48 -15.68 2.52
C ALA A 128 7.92 -15.26 2.81
N ALA A 129 8.15 -14.11 3.44
CA ALA A 129 9.46 -13.65 3.90
C ALA A 129 9.78 -14.07 5.36
N GLY A 130 8.96 -14.95 5.93
CA GLY A 130 9.14 -15.45 7.30
C GLY A 130 8.45 -14.60 8.38
N GLY A 131 7.61 -13.65 8.01
CA GLY A 131 6.77 -12.90 8.94
C GLY A 131 5.76 -13.80 9.66
N ARG A 132 5.32 -13.38 10.85
CA ARG A 132 4.33 -14.08 11.67
C ARG A 132 2.97 -13.40 11.57
N GLY A 133 1.93 -14.16 11.22
CA GLY A 133 0.55 -13.70 11.22
C GLY A 133 -0.10 -13.85 12.60
N VAL A 134 -0.74 -12.79 13.11
CA VAL A 134 -1.48 -12.79 14.37
C VAL A 134 -2.86 -12.19 14.12
N ALA A 135 -3.91 -12.93 14.46
CA ALA A 135 -5.26 -12.40 14.44
C ALA A 135 -5.49 -11.49 15.66
N GLN A 136 -6.03 -10.30 15.43
CA GLN A 136 -6.37 -9.32 16.46
C GLN A 136 -7.79 -8.80 16.23
N PRO A 137 -8.57 -8.45 17.28
CA PRO A 137 -9.81 -7.73 17.10
C PRO A 137 -9.58 -6.41 16.35
N ILE A 138 -10.48 -6.06 15.42
CA ILE A 138 -10.43 -4.77 14.74
C ILE A 138 -10.72 -3.64 15.73
N ASN A 139 -9.91 -2.61 15.77
CA ASN A 139 -10.17 -1.44 16.59
C ASN A 139 -11.21 -0.51 15.93
N GLU A 140 -11.77 0.43 16.69
CA GLU A 140 -12.85 1.30 16.20
C GLU A 140 -12.40 2.26 15.09
N HIS A 141 -11.15 2.73 15.10
CA HIS A 141 -10.58 3.57 14.03
C HIS A 141 -10.50 2.79 12.71
N ASP A 142 -9.86 1.62 12.74
CA ASP A 142 -9.70 0.75 11.57
C ASP A 142 -11.06 0.31 11.02
N LYS A 143 -12.02 0.04 11.91
CA LYS A 143 -13.40 -0.33 11.55
C LYS A 143 -14.16 0.82 10.90
N ALA A 144 -14.04 2.04 11.42
CA ALA A 144 -14.68 3.22 10.84
C ALA A 144 -14.13 3.50 9.44
N MET A 145 -12.80 3.48 9.28
CA MET A 145 -12.13 3.64 8.00
C MET A 145 -12.58 2.56 7.00
N ALA A 146 -12.54 1.28 7.40
CA ALA A 146 -12.94 0.17 6.52
C ALA A 146 -14.38 0.28 6.04
N LYS A 147 -15.31 0.85 6.83
CA LYS A 147 -16.68 1.13 6.40
C LYS A 147 -16.74 2.17 5.28
N VAL A 148 -15.88 3.20 5.30
CA VAL A 148 -15.81 4.19 4.22
C VAL A 148 -15.40 3.52 2.92
N PHE A 149 -14.35 2.71 2.96
CA PHE A 149 -13.90 1.94 1.80
C PHE A 149 -14.99 0.97 1.31
N ALA A 150 -15.62 0.25 2.23
CA ALA A 150 -16.71 -0.68 1.91
C ALA A 150 -17.84 0.00 1.13
N MET A 151 -18.30 1.16 1.58
CA MET A 151 -19.34 1.92 0.90
C MET A 151 -18.92 2.37 -0.50
N ARG A 152 -17.72 2.97 -0.64
CA ARG A 152 -17.24 3.46 -1.94
C ARG A 152 -17.04 2.34 -2.96
N PHE A 153 -16.55 1.19 -2.54
CA PHE A 153 -16.26 0.06 -3.43
C PHE A 153 -17.48 -0.80 -3.76
N ALA A 154 -18.46 -0.91 -2.86
CA ALA A 154 -19.70 -1.66 -3.13
C ALA A 154 -20.42 -1.12 -4.38
N TYR A 155 -20.51 0.20 -4.56
CA TYR A 155 -21.08 0.83 -5.76
C TYR A 155 -20.34 0.48 -7.06
N ARG A 156 -19.10 -0.02 -6.95
CA ARG A 156 -18.26 -0.40 -8.09
C ARG A 156 -18.26 -1.91 -8.37
N GLY A 157 -19.06 -2.67 -7.62
CA GLY A 157 -19.13 -4.13 -7.77
C GLY A 157 -17.96 -4.87 -7.13
N LEU A 158 -17.32 -4.26 -6.13
CA LEU A 158 -16.24 -4.84 -5.33
C LEU A 158 -16.79 -5.21 -3.94
N PHE A 159 -16.90 -6.49 -3.67
CA PHE A 159 -17.50 -7.04 -2.45
C PHE A 159 -16.49 -7.81 -1.58
N PHE A 160 -15.31 -8.13 -2.13
CA PHE A 160 -14.21 -8.77 -1.41
C PHE A 160 -12.96 -7.92 -1.57
N ILE A 161 -12.52 -7.27 -0.49
CA ILE A 161 -11.45 -6.27 -0.51
C ILE A 161 -10.52 -6.50 0.65
N GLY A 162 -9.22 -6.39 0.40
CA GLY A 162 -8.18 -6.35 1.43
C GLY A 162 -7.57 -4.96 1.52
N LEU A 163 -7.59 -4.34 2.71
CA LEU A 163 -6.82 -3.14 2.99
C LEU A 163 -5.54 -3.51 3.72
N TYR A 164 -4.42 -2.97 3.26
CA TYR A 164 -3.14 -3.08 3.95
C TYR A 164 -2.83 -1.77 4.65
N LEU A 165 -2.52 -1.82 5.93
CA LEU A 165 -2.27 -0.65 6.75
C LEU A 165 -0.91 -0.73 7.44
N PHE A 166 -0.19 0.41 7.45
CA PHE A 166 0.92 0.67 8.35
C PHE A 166 0.51 1.78 9.32
N GLY A 167 0.49 1.47 10.62
CA GLY A 167 -0.07 2.39 11.61
C GLY A 167 -1.54 2.70 11.29
N GLN A 168 -1.83 3.95 10.95
CA GLN A 168 -3.15 4.45 10.57
C GLN A 168 -3.35 4.66 9.06
N TYR A 169 -2.32 4.40 8.24
CA TYR A 169 -2.35 4.68 6.81
C TYR A 169 -2.57 3.42 5.98
N VAL A 170 -3.42 3.55 4.96
CA VAL A 170 -3.60 2.52 3.93
C VAL A 170 -2.44 2.62 2.94
N SER A 171 -1.76 1.52 2.71
CA SER A 171 -0.64 1.43 1.76
C SER A 171 -1.02 0.79 0.43
N ASP A 172 -1.97 -0.14 0.45
CA ASP A 172 -2.39 -0.89 -0.73
C ASP A 172 -3.84 -1.36 -0.55
N ILE A 173 -4.57 -1.51 -1.67
CA ILE A 173 -5.95 -2.00 -1.71
C ILE A 173 -6.01 -3.17 -2.69
N ILE A 174 -6.28 -4.37 -2.17
CA ILE A 174 -6.41 -5.59 -2.97
C ILE A 174 -7.89 -5.88 -3.21
N VAL A 175 -8.23 -6.11 -4.45
CA VAL A 175 -9.60 -6.41 -4.89
C VAL A 175 -9.70 -7.72 -5.66
#